data_f07618cbe691eda9dddf56da68a27f70
#
_entry.id   f07618cbe691eda9dddf56da68a27f70
#
_cell.length_a   1.000
_cell.length_b   1.000
_cell.length_c   1.000
_cell.angle_alpha   90.00
_cell.angle_beta   90.00
_cell.angle_gamma   90.00
#
_symmetry.space_group_name_H-M   'P 1'
#
loop_
_entity.id
_entity.type
_entity.pdbx_description
1 polymer ?
#
loop_
_entity_poly.entity_id
_entity_poly.type
_entity_poly.pdbx_seq_one_letter_code
_entity_poly.pdbx_strand_id
1 'polypeptide(L)'
;MNSIPSFNSYIERSIIKNWHLDALTDYKGATLQYHDVARKIEKLHILFENSDVKKGDKIAVCGRNSSQWAVAFLAIITYGAIVVPIQNEFKPEQIHNIVNHSESKLLFVGDVVATEITPDEMPTLEGIIYLPDNSLVISRSEKLTYAREHLNAMFGHKYPKYFRPEHVKYHVDDPEELAMINYTSGTTGFSKGVMLPYRALWGNLDY
;
A
#
# COMPACT_ATOMS: atom_id res chain seq x y z
N MET A 1 12.96 24.34 18.07
CA MET A 1 11.99 23.85 17.07
C MET A 1 11.65 22.43 17.43
N ASN A 2 10.41 22.12 17.79
CA ASN A 2 10.02 20.73 18.02
C ASN A 2 10.11 20.01 16.66
N SER A 3 10.94 18.99 16.56
CA SER A 3 11.03 18.17 15.37
C SER A 3 9.68 17.49 15.12
N ILE A 4 9.16 17.55 13.90
CA ILE A 4 7.98 16.79 13.48
C ILE A 4 8.31 15.30 13.70
N PRO A 5 7.54 14.55 14.49
CA PRO A 5 7.82 13.14 14.71
C PRO A 5 7.54 12.33 13.42
N SER A 6 8.20 11.18 13.28
CA SER A 6 7.95 10.28 12.15
C SER A 6 6.49 9.82 12.12
N PHE A 7 5.84 9.96 10.97
CA PHE A 7 4.46 9.56 10.74
C PHE A 7 4.29 8.03 10.91
N ASN A 8 5.22 7.26 10.34
CA ASN A 8 5.18 5.81 10.45
C ASN A 8 5.45 5.32 11.88
N SER A 9 6.31 6.03 12.64
CA SER A 9 6.50 5.73 14.06
C SER A 9 5.23 6.01 14.90
N TYR A 10 4.41 6.98 14.49
CA TYR A 10 3.09 7.19 15.11
C TYR A 10 2.15 6.02 14.82
N ILE A 11 2.08 5.55 13.56
CA ILE A 11 1.28 4.38 13.17
C ILE A 11 1.75 3.13 13.93
N GLU A 12 3.07 2.89 14.00
CA GLU A 12 3.67 1.77 14.75
C GLU A 12 3.19 1.78 16.21
N ARG A 13 3.37 2.90 16.90
CA ARG A 13 2.95 3.04 18.32
C ARG A 13 1.44 2.87 18.49
N SER A 14 0.64 3.42 17.58
CA SER A 14 -0.83 3.29 17.62
C SER A 14 -1.26 1.84 17.50
N ILE A 15 -0.69 1.09 16.57
CA ILE A 15 -0.96 -0.34 16.37
C ILE A 15 -0.56 -1.14 17.61
N ILE A 16 0.64 -0.93 18.13
CA ILE A 16 1.15 -1.64 19.30
C ILE A 16 0.27 -1.38 20.53
N LYS A 17 -0.10 -0.11 20.76
CA LYS A 17 -0.91 0.29 21.91
C LYS A 17 -2.33 -0.29 21.89
N ASN A 18 -2.91 -0.40 20.71
CA ASN A 18 -4.32 -0.78 20.52
C ASN A 18 -4.50 -2.24 20.04
N TRP A 19 -3.52 -3.09 20.22
CA TRP A 19 -3.34 -4.43 19.64
C TRP A 19 -4.61 -5.29 19.54
N HIS A 20 -5.46 -5.26 20.57
CA HIS A 20 -6.68 -6.07 20.68
C HIS A 20 -7.97 -5.29 20.41
N LEU A 21 -7.87 -4.02 20.01
CA LEU A 21 -9.04 -3.20 19.67
C LEU A 21 -9.41 -3.37 18.20
N ASP A 22 -10.67 -3.10 17.89
CA ASP A 22 -11.15 -3.03 16.51
C ASP A 22 -10.51 -1.84 15.78
N ALA A 23 -10.05 -2.08 14.57
CA ALA A 23 -9.31 -1.09 13.76
C ALA A 23 -10.05 -0.71 12.48
N LEU A 24 -10.45 -1.69 11.68
CA LEU A 24 -11.07 -1.48 10.36
C LEU A 24 -12.29 -2.39 10.24
N THR A 25 -13.44 -1.80 9.90
CA THR A 25 -14.68 -2.56 9.70
C THR A 25 -15.23 -2.27 8.30
N ASP A 26 -15.41 -3.29 7.50
CA ASP A 26 -16.08 -3.18 6.21
C ASP A 26 -17.60 -3.09 6.37
N TYR A 27 -18.26 -2.27 5.56
CA TYR A 27 -19.71 -2.15 5.60
C TYR A 27 -20.38 -3.50 5.34
N LYS A 28 -21.16 -3.99 6.31
CA LYS A 28 -21.76 -5.34 6.32
C LYS A 28 -20.74 -6.49 6.16
N GLY A 29 -19.49 -6.25 6.50
CA GLY A 29 -18.39 -7.19 6.37
C GLY A 29 -17.67 -7.47 7.67
N ALA A 30 -16.46 -8.01 7.56
CA ALA A 30 -15.62 -8.35 8.70
C ALA A 30 -14.99 -7.12 9.35
N THR A 31 -14.70 -7.24 10.64
CA THR A 31 -13.86 -6.30 11.39
C THR A 31 -12.46 -6.88 11.55
N LEU A 32 -11.45 -6.07 11.27
CA LEU A 32 -10.05 -6.36 11.57
C LEU A 32 -9.66 -5.64 12.85
N GLN A 33 -9.02 -6.35 13.76
CA GLN A 33 -8.35 -5.74 14.91
C GLN A 33 -6.97 -5.19 14.51
N TYR A 34 -6.38 -4.34 15.34
CA TYR A 34 -5.05 -3.77 15.06
C TYR A 34 -3.98 -4.86 14.84
N HIS A 35 -4.02 -5.98 15.54
CA HIS A 35 -3.10 -7.09 15.31
C HIS A 35 -3.29 -7.79 13.96
N ASP A 36 -4.53 -7.82 13.43
CA ASP A 36 -4.79 -8.35 12.09
C ASP A 36 -4.25 -7.42 11.02
N VAL A 37 -4.45 -6.11 11.19
CA VAL A 37 -3.88 -5.08 10.33
C VAL A 37 -2.35 -5.18 10.31
N ALA A 38 -1.71 -5.26 11.50
CA ALA A 38 -0.27 -5.40 11.62
C ALA A 38 0.27 -6.66 10.90
N ARG A 39 -0.40 -7.80 11.08
CA ARG A 39 -0.03 -9.06 10.41
C ARG A 39 -0.15 -8.97 8.90
N LYS A 40 -1.20 -8.32 8.39
CA LYS A 40 -1.42 -8.13 6.96
C LYS A 40 -0.37 -7.17 6.37
N ILE A 41 -0.05 -6.07 7.06
CA ILE A 41 1.02 -5.15 6.68
C ILE A 41 2.35 -5.91 6.59
N GLU A 42 2.70 -6.68 7.62
CA GLU A 42 3.95 -7.45 7.65
C GLU A 42 4.05 -8.46 6.50
N LYS A 43 2.95 -9.14 6.16
CA LYS A 43 2.92 -10.01 4.98
C LYS A 43 3.20 -9.25 3.69
N LEU A 44 2.63 -8.06 3.52
CA LEU A 44 2.93 -7.22 2.36
C LEU A 44 4.37 -6.70 2.36
N HIS A 45 4.94 -6.37 3.54
CA HIS A 45 6.36 -6.03 3.63
C HIS A 45 7.25 -7.20 3.19
N ILE A 46 6.97 -8.43 3.63
CA ILE A 46 7.68 -9.63 3.18
C ILE A 46 7.54 -9.81 1.67
N LEU A 47 6.35 -9.60 1.11
CA LEU A 47 6.13 -9.64 -0.34
C LEU A 47 7.01 -8.60 -1.05
N PHE A 48 7.02 -7.35 -0.59
CA PHE A 48 7.81 -6.26 -1.18
C PHE A 48 9.32 -6.55 -1.10
N GLU A 49 9.82 -6.96 0.06
CA GLU A 49 11.22 -7.33 0.26
C GLU A 49 11.69 -8.42 -0.72
N ASN A 50 10.86 -9.44 -0.94
CA ASN A 50 11.21 -10.60 -1.78
C ASN A 50 10.87 -10.42 -3.26
N SER A 51 10.13 -9.38 -3.63
CA SER A 51 9.86 -8.99 -5.02
C SER A 51 10.70 -7.80 -5.50
N ASP A 52 11.78 -7.49 -4.78
CA ASP A 52 12.74 -6.45 -5.14
C ASP A 52 12.19 -5.02 -5.15
N VAL A 53 11.09 -4.79 -4.41
CA VAL A 53 10.60 -3.43 -4.14
C VAL A 53 11.57 -2.71 -3.22
N LYS A 54 11.93 -1.49 -3.55
CA LYS A 54 12.83 -0.64 -2.77
C LYS A 54 12.06 0.52 -2.13
N LYS A 55 12.67 1.11 -1.11
CA LYS A 55 12.19 2.39 -0.58
C LYS A 55 12.20 3.44 -1.70
N GLY A 56 11.15 4.24 -1.75
CA GLY A 56 10.96 5.23 -2.80
C GLY A 56 10.37 4.69 -4.11
N ASP A 57 10.23 3.36 -4.29
CA ASP A 57 9.45 2.81 -5.41
C ASP A 57 7.98 3.22 -5.26
N LYS A 58 7.33 3.49 -6.38
CA LYS A 58 5.92 3.87 -6.40
C LYS A 58 5.05 2.61 -6.56
N ILE A 59 4.02 2.54 -5.74
CA ILE A 59 3.02 1.46 -5.77
C ILE A 59 1.64 2.08 -5.83
N ALA A 60 0.89 1.76 -6.89
CA ALA A 60 -0.46 2.28 -7.09
C ALA A 60 -1.49 1.40 -6.36
N VAL A 61 -2.57 2.05 -5.89
CA VAL A 61 -3.71 1.39 -5.27
C VAL A 61 -4.99 1.97 -5.86
N CYS A 62 -5.80 1.14 -6.52
CA CYS A 62 -7.04 1.52 -7.16
C CYS A 62 -8.17 0.55 -6.81
N GLY A 63 -9.13 1.00 -6.02
CA GLY A 63 -10.26 0.19 -5.58
C GLY A 63 -11.19 0.96 -4.66
N ARG A 64 -12.35 0.38 -4.37
CA ARG A 64 -13.28 0.96 -3.40
C ARG A 64 -12.68 0.95 -2.00
N ASN A 65 -13.10 1.92 -1.19
CA ASN A 65 -12.73 1.98 0.22
C ASN A 65 -13.11 0.67 0.92
N SER A 66 -12.10 0.01 1.48
CA SER A 66 -12.23 -1.26 2.18
C SER A 66 -11.08 -1.43 3.18
N SER A 67 -11.22 -2.37 4.09
CA SER A 67 -10.13 -2.74 5.01
C SER A 67 -8.87 -3.18 4.25
N GLN A 68 -9.02 -3.87 3.13
CA GLN A 68 -7.89 -4.33 2.32
C GLN A 68 -7.19 -3.16 1.61
N TRP A 69 -7.96 -2.18 1.11
CA TRP A 69 -7.41 -0.95 0.55
C TRP A 69 -6.59 -0.19 1.61
N ALA A 70 -7.14 -0.02 2.81
CA ALA A 70 -6.45 0.64 3.91
C ALA A 70 -5.17 -0.10 4.33
N VAL A 71 -5.22 -1.44 4.40
CA VAL A 71 -4.04 -2.27 4.68
C VAL A 71 -2.96 -2.10 3.61
N ALA A 72 -3.33 -2.14 2.32
CA ALA A 72 -2.37 -1.93 1.23
C ALA A 72 -1.73 -0.54 1.29
N PHE A 73 -2.54 0.51 1.51
CA PHE A 73 -2.05 1.88 1.68
C PHE A 73 -1.06 1.97 2.85
N LEU A 74 -1.43 1.46 4.03
CA LEU A 74 -0.56 1.47 5.21
C LEU A 74 0.72 0.66 4.99
N ALA A 75 0.62 -0.51 4.35
CA ALA A 75 1.79 -1.33 4.06
C ALA A 75 2.79 -0.60 3.16
N ILE A 76 2.32 0.11 2.14
CA ILE A 76 3.17 0.85 1.22
C ILE A 76 3.93 1.96 1.94
N ILE A 77 3.22 2.83 2.67
CA ILE A 77 3.86 3.97 3.34
C ILE A 77 4.75 3.54 4.50
N THR A 78 4.35 2.52 5.27
CA THR A 78 5.15 2.01 6.41
C THR A 78 6.35 1.18 5.98
N TYR A 79 6.39 0.75 4.72
CA TYR A 79 7.58 0.15 4.09
C TYR A 79 8.61 1.21 3.67
N GLY A 80 8.17 2.44 3.45
CA GLY A 80 8.96 3.53 2.87
C GLY A 80 8.88 3.59 1.33
N ALA A 81 7.88 2.93 0.74
CA ALA A 81 7.50 3.10 -0.65
C ALA A 81 6.52 4.27 -0.78
N ILE A 82 6.39 4.81 -2.00
CA ILE A 82 5.50 5.93 -2.30
C ILE A 82 4.16 5.39 -2.75
N VAL A 83 3.10 5.72 -2.04
CA VAL A 83 1.76 5.30 -2.44
C VAL A 83 1.19 6.24 -3.52
N VAL A 84 0.56 5.64 -4.54
CA VAL A 84 -0.16 6.35 -5.60
C VAL A 84 -1.63 5.92 -5.54
N PRO A 85 -2.46 6.58 -4.70
CA PRO A 85 -3.88 6.28 -4.63
C PRO A 85 -4.58 6.77 -5.88
N ILE A 86 -5.36 5.90 -6.51
CA ILE A 86 -6.13 6.18 -7.72
C ILE A 86 -7.61 6.00 -7.40
N GLN A 87 -8.43 6.99 -7.76
CA GLN A 87 -9.87 6.90 -7.58
C GLN A 87 -10.45 5.79 -8.48
N ASN A 88 -11.28 4.94 -7.90
CA ASN A 88 -11.86 3.78 -8.62
C ASN A 88 -12.92 4.18 -9.66
N GLU A 89 -13.37 5.43 -9.64
CA GLU A 89 -14.30 6.01 -10.63
C GLU A 89 -13.59 6.50 -11.90
N PHE A 90 -12.25 6.52 -11.91
CA PHE A 90 -11.52 6.91 -13.11
C PHE A 90 -11.69 5.85 -14.20
N LYS A 91 -11.77 6.32 -15.46
CA LYS A 91 -11.82 5.43 -16.62
C LYS A 91 -10.51 4.62 -16.74
N PRO A 92 -10.55 3.42 -17.33
CA PRO A 92 -9.35 2.59 -17.51
C PRO A 92 -8.16 3.34 -18.10
N GLU A 93 -8.39 4.17 -19.14
CA GLU A 93 -7.32 4.94 -19.79
C GLU A 93 -6.66 5.95 -18.84
N GLN A 94 -7.44 6.53 -17.92
CA GLN A 94 -6.90 7.44 -16.90
C GLN A 94 -6.06 6.68 -15.87
N ILE A 95 -6.50 5.48 -15.48
CA ILE A 95 -5.76 4.60 -14.56
C ILE A 95 -4.42 4.21 -15.22
N HIS A 96 -4.45 3.75 -16.48
CA HIS A 96 -3.24 3.39 -17.24
C HIS A 96 -2.27 4.57 -17.31
N ASN A 97 -2.76 5.76 -17.65
CA ASN A 97 -1.95 6.98 -17.74
C ASN A 97 -1.31 7.35 -16.39
N ILE A 98 -2.05 7.24 -15.28
CA ILE A 98 -1.53 7.53 -13.94
C ILE A 98 -0.45 6.52 -13.55
N VAL A 99 -0.69 5.24 -13.77
CA VAL A 99 0.28 4.17 -13.48
C VAL A 99 1.58 4.38 -14.27
N ASN A 100 1.46 4.67 -15.57
CA ASN A 100 2.62 4.92 -16.44
C ASN A 100 3.34 6.22 -16.06
N HIS A 101 2.61 7.31 -15.85
CA HIS A 101 3.20 8.61 -15.50
C HIS A 101 3.88 8.59 -14.11
N SER A 102 3.31 7.88 -13.15
CA SER A 102 3.93 7.72 -11.84
C SER A 102 5.10 6.73 -11.84
N GLU A 103 5.27 5.96 -12.92
CA GLU A 103 6.22 4.84 -12.99
C GLU A 103 5.99 3.84 -11.86
N SER A 104 4.71 3.53 -11.57
CA SER A 104 4.39 2.58 -10.51
C SER A 104 4.91 1.18 -10.85
N LYS A 105 5.58 0.56 -9.90
CA LYS A 105 6.16 -0.77 -10.03
C LYS A 105 5.13 -1.88 -9.87
N LEU A 106 4.21 -1.69 -8.94
CA LEU A 106 3.09 -2.59 -8.64
C LEU A 106 1.78 -1.80 -8.65
N LEU A 107 0.68 -2.50 -8.93
CA LEU A 107 -0.68 -1.96 -8.85
C LEU A 107 -1.56 -2.91 -8.04
N PHE A 108 -2.14 -2.43 -6.95
CA PHE A 108 -3.21 -3.11 -6.24
C PHE A 108 -4.56 -2.71 -6.81
N VAL A 109 -5.43 -3.68 -7.12
CA VAL A 109 -6.74 -3.44 -7.75
C VAL A 109 -7.88 -4.08 -7.00
N GLY A 110 -9.02 -3.38 -6.91
CA GLY A 110 -10.29 -3.94 -6.45
C GLY A 110 -11.07 -4.62 -7.58
N ASP A 111 -12.21 -5.24 -7.23
CA ASP A 111 -13.02 -6.11 -8.10
C ASP A 111 -13.33 -5.52 -9.48
N VAL A 112 -13.96 -4.35 -9.50
CA VAL A 112 -14.39 -3.71 -10.75
C VAL A 112 -13.20 -3.32 -11.61
N VAL A 113 -12.20 -2.66 -10.97
CA VAL A 113 -11.00 -2.19 -11.67
C VAL A 113 -10.23 -3.35 -12.31
N ALA A 114 -10.13 -4.49 -11.60
CA ALA A 114 -9.41 -5.68 -12.10
C ALA A 114 -9.97 -6.22 -13.41
N THR A 115 -11.27 -6.02 -13.66
CA THR A 115 -11.94 -6.52 -14.88
C THR A 115 -11.93 -5.52 -16.04
N GLU A 116 -11.65 -4.24 -15.77
CA GLU A 116 -11.75 -3.16 -16.76
C GLU A 116 -10.39 -2.71 -17.31
N ILE A 117 -9.31 -2.87 -16.53
CA ILE A 117 -7.97 -2.45 -16.96
C ILE A 117 -7.35 -3.40 -17.96
N THR A 118 -6.52 -2.85 -18.84
CA THR A 118 -5.73 -3.60 -19.82
C THR A 118 -4.27 -3.60 -19.40
N PRO A 119 -3.74 -4.72 -18.88
CA PRO A 119 -2.36 -4.77 -18.36
C PRO A 119 -1.30 -4.39 -19.38
N ASP A 120 -1.48 -4.67 -20.66
CA ASP A 120 -0.52 -4.36 -21.71
C ASP A 120 -0.36 -2.86 -21.97
N GLU A 121 -1.34 -2.05 -21.57
CA GLU A 121 -1.27 -0.59 -21.60
C GLU A 121 -0.39 -0.01 -20.47
N MET A 122 0.10 -0.87 -19.56
CA MET A 122 0.97 -0.50 -18.43
C MET A 122 2.27 -1.34 -18.47
N PRO A 123 3.15 -1.13 -19.46
CA PRO A 123 4.29 -2.01 -19.73
C PRO A 123 5.37 -2.01 -18.64
N THR A 124 5.44 -0.95 -17.83
CA THR A 124 6.44 -0.82 -16.75
C THR A 124 6.06 -1.56 -15.45
N LEU A 125 4.79 -1.96 -15.30
CA LEU A 125 4.35 -2.72 -14.14
C LEU A 125 5.02 -4.11 -14.08
N GLU A 126 5.56 -4.45 -12.93
CA GLU A 126 6.05 -5.78 -12.64
C GLU A 126 4.93 -6.75 -12.22
N GLY A 127 3.81 -6.21 -11.73
CA GLY A 127 2.65 -7.02 -11.38
C GLY A 127 1.43 -6.24 -10.94
N ILE A 128 0.28 -6.91 -11.05
CA ILE A 128 -1.02 -6.45 -10.56
C ILE A 128 -1.50 -7.42 -9.51
N ILE A 129 -1.85 -6.89 -8.34
CA ILE A 129 -2.23 -7.64 -7.14
C ILE A 129 -3.69 -7.35 -6.81
N TYR A 130 -4.47 -8.38 -6.59
CA TYR A 130 -5.88 -8.27 -6.25
C TYR A 130 -6.07 -7.96 -4.77
N LEU A 131 -6.72 -6.83 -4.44
CA LEU A 131 -6.87 -6.34 -3.06
C LEU A 131 -7.54 -7.34 -2.09
N PRO A 132 -8.61 -8.07 -2.47
CA PRO A 132 -9.33 -8.91 -1.53
C PRO A 132 -8.48 -10.01 -0.87
N ASP A 133 -7.57 -10.64 -1.63
CA ASP A 133 -6.80 -11.81 -1.15
C ASP A 133 -5.29 -11.74 -1.46
N ASN A 134 -4.85 -10.63 -2.07
CA ASN A 134 -3.48 -10.42 -2.54
C ASN A 134 -3.02 -11.47 -3.59
N SER A 135 -3.94 -12.11 -4.32
CA SER A 135 -3.59 -12.95 -5.46
C SER A 135 -3.01 -12.09 -6.60
N LEU A 136 -2.21 -12.73 -7.46
CA LEU A 136 -1.68 -12.06 -8.64
C LEU A 136 -2.70 -12.10 -9.77
N VAL A 137 -3.12 -10.94 -10.26
CA VAL A 137 -3.88 -10.81 -11.52
C VAL A 137 -2.95 -11.08 -12.69
N ILE A 138 -1.78 -10.44 -12.67
CA ILE A 138 -0.64 -10.76 -13.54
C ILE A 138 0.67 -10.61 -12.76
N SER A 139 1.70 -11.29 -13.24
CA SER A 139 3.08 -11.07 -12.81
C SER A 139 4.01 -11.11 -14.02
N ARG A 140 4.91 -10.13 -14.10
CA ARG A 140 6.01 -10.07 -15.06
C ARG A 140 7.37 -10.23 -14.38
N SER A 141 7.36 -10.56 -13.08
CA SER A 141 8.54 -10.76 -12.25
C SER A 141 8.51 -12.15 -11.61
N GLU A 142 9.53 -12.97 -11.89
CA GLU A 142 9.69 -14.27 -11.24
C GLU A 142 9.82 -14.13 -9.72
N LYS A 143 10.49 -13.06 -9.24
CA LYS A 143 10.61 -12.78 -7.81
C LYS A 143 9.25 -12.50 -7.18
N LEU A 144 8.40 -11.69 -7.83
CA LEU A 144 7.05 -11.41 -7.33
C LEU A 144 6.20 -12.67 -7.29
N THR A 145 6.24 -13.49 -8.34
CA THR A 145 5.52 -14.77 -8.39
C THR A 145 5.96 -15.68 -7.25
N TYR A 146 7.26 -15.89 -7.11
CA TYR A 146 7.83 -16.71 -6.04
C TYR A 146 7.46 -16.19 -4.64
N ALA A 147 7.62 -14.88 -4.42
CA ALA A 147 7.30 -14.25 -3.14
C ALA A 147 5.82 -14.42 -2.77
N ARG A 148 4.92 -14.28 -3.76
CA ARG A 148 3.48 -14.47 -3.51
C ARG A 148 3.12 -15.92 -3.20
N GLU A 149 3.65 -16.87 -3.96
CA GLU A 149 3.40 -18.31 -3.75
C GLU A 149 3.89 -18.79 -2.39
N HIS A 150 5.04 -18.28 -1.93
CA HIS A 150 5.67 -18.69 -0.68
C HIS A 150 5.41 -17.76 0.50
N LEU A 151 4.54 -16.76 0.35
CA LEU A 151 4.32 -15.70 1.34
C LEU A 151 3.99 -16.23 2.75
N ASN A 152 3.10 -17.20 2.84
CA ASN A 152 2.73 -17.79 4.13
C ASN A 152 3.88 -18.59 4.76
N ALA A 153 4.66 -19.30 3.95
CA ALA A 153 5.84 -20.04 4.42
C ALA A 153 6.93 -19.08 4.91
N MET A 154 7.20 -18.00 4.17
CA MET A 154 8.14 -16.96 4.56
C MET A 154 7.72 -16.28 5.86
N PHE A 155 6.43 -15.92 6.00
CA PHE A 155 5.90 -15.36 7.23
C PHE A 155 6.04 -16.32 8.41
N GLY A 156 5.69 -17.60 8.23
CA GLY A 156 5.83 -18.64 9.26
C GLY A 156 7.29 -18.90 9.64
N HIS A 157 8.21 -18.82 8.71
CA HIS A 157 9.65 -18.93 8.98
C HIS A 157 10.18 -17.73 9.77
N LYS A 158 9.76 -16.50 9.41
CA LYS A 158 10.14 -15.27 10.12
C LYS A 158 9.56 -15.22 11.54
N TYR A 159 8.35 -15.76 11.73
CA TYR A 159 7.61 -15.78 12.99
C TYR A 159 7.13 -17.19 13.37
N PRO A 160 8.02 -18.08 13.79
CA PRO A 160 7.71 -19.52 13.95
C PRO A 160 6.75 -19.85 15.09
N LYS A 161 6.58 -18.94 16.05
CA LYS A 161 5.63 -19.13 17.16
C LYS A 161 4.43 -18.20 17.00
N TYR A 162 4.63 -16.92 17.23
CA TYR A 162 3.56 -15.91 17.19
C TYR A 162 4.11 -14.58 16.65
N PHE A 163 3.29 -13.90 15.84
CA PHE A 163 3.51 -12.50 15.53
C PHE A 163 2.96 -11.65 16.67
N ARG A 164 3.78 -10.77 17.24
CA ARG A 164 3.52 -10.01 18.47
C ARG A 164 3.78 -8.53 18.28
N PRO A 165 3.33 -7.65 19.21
CA PRO A 165 3.57 -6.20 19.13
C PRO A 165 5.04 -5.82 18.95
N GLU A 166 5.96 -6.49 19.63
CA GLU A 166 7.40 -6.22 19.54
C GLU A 166 8.02 -6.49 18.16
N HIS A 167 7.32 -7.23 17.30
CA HIS A 167 7.76 -7.50 15.93
C HIS A 167 7.35 -6.39 14.95
N VAL A 168 6.43 -5.51 15.35
CA VAL A 168 5.98 -4.39 14.50
C VAL A 168 7.11 -3.37 14.43
N LYS A 169 7.70 -3.23 13.24
CA LYS A 169 8.77 -2.29 12.95
C LYS A 169 8.56 -1.69 11.56
N TYR A 170 8.43 -0.38 11.52
CA TYR A 170 8.16 0.36 10.30
C TYR A 170 9.32 1.27 9.93
N HIS A 171 9.34 1.69 8.67
CA HIS A 171 10.29 2.68 8.19
C HIS A 171 10.16 3.97 9.00
N VAL A 172 11.26 4.48 9.53
CA VAL A 172 11.30 5.79 10.20
C VAL A 172 11.49 6.83 9.10
N ASP A 173 10.42 7.55 8.79
CA ASP A 173 10.40 8.57 7.74
C ASP A 173 11.04 9.88 8.18
N ASP A 174 11.66 10.58 7.22
CA ASP A 174 11.98 12.00 7.34
C ASP A 174 10.75 12.82 6.93
N PRO A 175 10.43 13.96 7.59
CA PRO A 175 9.30 14.81 7.24
C PRO A 175 9.26 15.27 5.78
N GLU A 176 10.40 15.47 5.14
CA GLU A 176 10.52 15.90 3.74
C GLU A 176 10.55 14.73 2.74
N GLU A 177 10.66 13.49 3.22
CA GLU A 177 10.60 12.30 2.39
C GLU A 177 9.22 12.18 1.71
N LEU A 178 9.20 11.85 0.41
CA LEU A 178 7.97 11.72 -0.35
C LEU A 178 7.19 10.48 0.10
N ALA A 179 5.95 10.67 0.54
CA ALA A 179 5.08 9.61 1.02
C ALA A 179 4.03 9.19 -0.01
N MET A 180 3.49 10.16 -0.76
CA MET A 180 2.34 9.93 -1.63
C MET A 180 2.37 10.83 -2.86
N ILE A 181 1.87 10.33 -4.00
CA ILE A 181 1.55 11.15 -5.18
C ILE A 181 0.04 11.04 -5.41
N ASN A 182 -0.69 12.12 -5.15
CA ASN A 182 -2.14 12.16 -5.33
C ASN A 182 -2.50 12.79 -6.68
N TYR A 183 -3.25 12.06 -7.52
CA TYR A 183 -3.66 12.54 -8.83
C TYR A 183 -5.05 13.18 -8.77
N THR A 184 -5.16 14.35 -9.34
CA THR A 184 -6.43 15.07 -9.48
C THR A 184 -6.85 15.09 -10.95
N SER A 185 -8.17 15.07 -11.19
CA SER A 185 -8.74 15.29 -12.53
C SER A 185 -8.43 16.73 -12.97
N GLY A 186 -7.42 16.87 -13.83
CA GLY A 186 -7.09 18.20 -14.39
C GLY A 186 -8.19 18.69 -15.34
N THR A 187 -8.51 19.99 -15.29
CA THR A 187 -9.42 20.65 -16.23
C THR A 187 -8.93 20.59 -17.69
N THR A 188 -7.67 20.24 -17.90
CA THR A 188 -7.00 20.12 -19.22
C THR A 188 -6.97 18.70 -19.78
N GLY A 189 -7.69 17.75 -19.18
CA GLY A 189 -7.77 16.35 -19.65
C GLY A 189 -6.61 15.44 -19.19
N PHE A 190 -5.51 15.99 -18.66
CA PHE A 190 -4.40 15.22 -18.10
C PHE A 190 -4.43 15.27 -16.58
N SER A 191 -4.33 14.12 -15.94
CA SER A 191 -4.22 14.03 -14.48
C SER A 191 -2.89 14.63 -14.01
N LYS A 192 -2.95 15.49 -12.99
CA LYS A 192 -1.75 16.09 -12.38
C LYS A 192 -1.45 15.38 -11.06
N GLY A 193 -0.21 14.93 -10.89
CA GLY A 193 0.26 14.33 -9.65
C GLY A 193 0.75 15.38 -8.66
N VAL A 194 0.14 15.46 -7.49
CA VAL A 194 0.58 16.30 -6.37
C VAL A 194 1.47 15.47 -5.47
N MET A 195 2.71 15.88 -5.31
CA MET A 195 3.70 15.22 -4.45
C MET A 195 3.52 15.65 -3.00
N LEU A 196 3.25 14.70 -2.12
CA LEU A 196 2.96 14.94 -0.71
C LEU A 196 4.02 14.26 0.17
N PRO A 197 4.87 15.03 0.87
CA PRO A 197 5.82 14.48 1.84
C PRO A 197 5.10 14.03 3.13
N TYR A 198 5.81 13.24 3.97
CA TYR A 198 5.24 12.74 5.24
C TYR A 198 4.72 13.86 6.14
N ARG A 199 5.36 15.04 6.17
CA ARG A 199 4.86 16.20 6.94
C ARG A 199 3.47 16.66 6.53
N ALA A 200 3.09 16.46 5.25
CA ALA A 200 1.75 16.82 4.78
C ALA A 200 0.69 15.83 5.27
N LEU A 201 1.05 14.55 5.44
CA LEU A 201 0.19 13.54 6.08
C LEU A 201 0.05 13.81 7.58
N TRP A 202 1.15 14.18 8.23
CA TRP A 202 1.17 14.52 9.65
C TRP A 202 0.26 15.72 9.97
N GLY A 203 0.27 16.77 9.15
CA GLY A 203 -0.55 17.96 9.32
C GLY A 203 -2.06 17.70 9.37
N ASN A 204 -2.54 16.54 8.91
CA ASN A 204 -3.93 16.13 9.04
C ASN A 204 -4.26 15.42 10.37
N LEU A 205 -3.25 15.07 11.18
CA LEU A 205 -3.42 14.41 12.47
C LEU A 205 -3.33 15.38 13.66
N ASP A 206 -2.82 16.58 13.43
CA ASP A 206 -2.48 17.55 14.47
C ASP A 206 -3.60 18.61 14.70
N TYR A 207 -4.87 18.16 14.62
CA TYR A 207 -6.07 18.94 14.91
C TYR A 207 -6.78 18.46 16.16
#